data_4033d91bb820dfea428ae47e9a629b3f
#
_entry.id   4033d91bb820dfea428ae47e9a629b3f
#
_cell.length_a   1.000
_cell.length_b   1.000
_cell.length_c   1.000
_cell.angle_alpha   90.00
_cell.angle_beta   90.00
_cell.angle_gamma   90.00
#
_symmetry.space_group_name_H-M   'P 1'
#
loop_
_entity.id
_entity.type
_entity.pdbx_description
1 polymer ?
#
loop_
_entity_poly.entity_id
_entity_poly.type
_entity_poly.pdbx_seq_one_letter_code
_entity_poly.pdbx_strand_id
1 'polypeptide(L)'
;MPLSSLILRYVLLVTFAVLSSVVLADDASNARRPQGDAELRYWLGNMIWYHRFSNDEITAATGMTADEIKSAQATFDIRDDNRPARAANGLLFVLPYPGGRHPRIGFLDGAVNPQRETKVSVFTPWDDKSYVVVDVPEALWSNLGLTYLAHTHIDTVWSKQGIAMERLEWNRRKDGSFDIQRRLPNGIEFGALIVPQREAVRMELWLKNGSKEKLSDLRVQNCVMLKAASGFAAQTNDNKLFRKPFVAVHDDSKKRWIITAWEPCHRPWGNAPCPCLHSDPKFPDCAPGETQTLRGWLSFYEGADIDAELRRIESLGWQTEPLQK
;
A
#
# COMPACT_ATOMS: atom_id res chain seq x y z
N MET A 1 -29.20 78.52 43.79
CA MET A 1 -27.94 78.38 43.04
C MET A 1 -27.08 77.39 43.77
N PRO A 2 -26.89 76.23 43.33
CA PRO A 2 -25.58 75.79 42.84
C PRO A 2 -25.68 74.89 41.61
N LEU A 3 -24.53 74.90 40.88
CA LEU A 3 -24.28 74.20 39.64
C LEU A 3 -24.13 72.68 39.88
N SER A 4 -24.82 71.93 39.04
CA SER A 4 -24.65 70.44 38.92
C SER A 4 -23.56 70.13 37.89
N SER A 5 -22.50 69.47 38.30
CA SER A 5 -21.44 68.94 37.41
C SER A 5 -21.84 67.59 36.86
N LEU A 6 -22.00 67.51 35.55
CA LEU A 6 -22.24 66.27 34.82
C LEU A 6 -20.90 65.56 34.54
N ILE A 7 -20.69 64.40 35.21
CA ILE A 7 -19.53 63.56 34.93
C ILE A 7 -19.93 62.57 33.85
N LEU A 8 -19.42 62.76 32.63
CA LEU A 8 -19.58 61.85 31.52
C LEU A 8 -18.57 60.69 31.63
N ARG A 9 -19.04 59.50 31.99
CA ARG A 9 -18.23 58.27 31.98
C ARG A 9 -18.23 57.67 30.58
N TYR A 10 -17.09 57.72 29.89
CA TYR A 10 -16.83 56.96 28.68
C TYR A 10 -16.56 55.51 29.07
N VAL A 11 -17.49 54.59 28.72
CA VAL A 11 -17.26 53.18 28.73
C VAL A 11 -16.60 52.79 27.42
N LEU A 12 -15.30 52.46 27.47
CA LEU A 12 -14.58 51.91 26.33
C LEU A 12 -14.94 50.45 26.17
N LEU A 13 -15.81 50.12 25.23
CA LEU A 13 -16.11 48.74 24.84
C LEU A 13 -14.95 48.28 23.91
N VAL A 14 -14.01 47.50 24.50
CA VAL A 14 -13.01 46.78 23.72
C VAL A 14 -13.67 45.50 23.21
N THR A 15 -14.13 45.50 21.98
CA THR A 15 -14.57 44.30 21.26
C THR A 15 -13.34 43.50 20.86
N PHE A 16 -13.04 42.43 21.60
CA PHE A 16 -12.10 41.40 21.17
C PHE A 16 -12.74 40.65 20.00
N ALA A 17 -12.37 40.97 18.78
CA ALA A 17 -12.64 40.13 17.62
C ALA A 17 -11.76 38.87 17.75
N VAL A 18 -12.32 37.78 18.24
CA VAL A 18 -11.70 36.45 18.10
C VAL A 18 -11.78 36.09 16.63
N LEU A 19 -10.72 36.34 15.90
CA LEU A 19 -10.49 35.73 14.58
C LEU A 19 -10.34 34.22 14.84
N SER A 20 -11.45 33.50 14.77
CA SER A 20 -11.43 32.07 14.56
C SER A 20 -10.84 31.86 13.17
N SER A 21 -9.54 31.59 13.09
CA SER A 21 -8.95 30.97 11.93
C SER A 21 -9.70 29.64 11.71
N VAL A 22 -10.64 29.65 10.80
CA VAL A 22 -11.13 28.43 10.17
C VAL A 22 -9.89 27.88 9.48
N VAL A 23 -9.18 26.97 10.16
CA VAL A 23 -8.30 26.02 9.49
C VAL A 23 -9.26 25.22 8.63
N LEU A 24 -9.40 25.62 7.36
CA LEU A 24 -9.90 24.72 6.33
C LEU A 24 -9.04 23.48 6.52
N ALA A 25 -9.66 22.37 6.93
CA ALA A 25 -9.04 21.06 6.87
C ALA A 25 -8.60 20.94 5.40
N ASP A 26 -7.31 21.16 5.17
CA ASP A 26 -6.65 20.88 3.92
C ASP A 26 -7.01 19.43 3.63
N ASP A 27 -7.64 19.18 2.50
CA ASP A 27 -8.01 17.83 2.04
C ASP A 27 -6.71 17.02 2.17
N ALA A 28 -6.64 16.18 3.20
CA ALA A 28 -5.37 15.79 3.80
C ALA A 28 -4.54 15.09 2.74
N SER A 29 -3.69 15.85 2.08
CA SER A 29 -2.71 15.35 1.13
C SER A 29 -2.08 14.12 1.77
N ASN A 30 -2.08 12.99 1.06
CA ASN A 30 -1.49 11.76 1.57
C ASN A 30 0.05 11.82 1.60
N ALA A 31 0.59 13.01 1.33
CA ALA A 31 2.00 13.32 1.41
C ALA A 31 2.52 13.05 2.84
N ARG A 32 3.68 12.43 2.92
CA ARG A 32 4.33 12.07 4.17
C ARG A 32 5.76 12.55 4.17
N ARG A 33 6.00 13.68 4.82
CA ARG A 33 7.33 14.26 4.89
C ARG A 33 8.24 13.36 5.74
N PRO A 34 9.38 12.89 5.19
CA PRO A 34 10.34 12.09 5.95
C PRO A 34 10.88 12.87 7.16
N GLN A 35 11.06 12.18 8.28
CA GLN A 35 11.56 12.78 9.52
C GLN A 35 13.04 12.46 9.70
N GLY A 36 13.88 13.50 9.66
CA GLY A 36 15.33 13.39 9.79
C GLY A 36 16.04 12.83 8.55
N ASP A 37 17.35 12.94 8.54
CA ASP A 37 18.20 12.69 7.37
C ASP A 37 18.17 11.22 6.92
N ALA A 38 18.13 10.28 7.85
CA ALA A 38 18.13 8.86 7.53
C ALA A 38 16.87 8.44 6.74
N GLU A 39 15.68 8.88 7.19
CA GLU A 39 14.42 8.63 6.49
C GLU A 39 14.35 9.41 5.18
N LEU A 40 14.82 10.64 5.15
CA LEU A 40 14.85 11.45 3.95
C LEU A 40 15.73 10.81 2.87
N ARG A 41 16.94 10.38 3.23
CA ARG A 41 17.84 9.66 2.32
C ARG A 41 17.23 8.36 1.81
N TYR A 42 16.60 7.59 2.70
CA TYR A 42 15.94 6.34 2.34
C TYR A 42 14.82 6.55 1.33
N TRP A 43 13.90 7.48 1.59
CA TRP A 43 12.76 7.71 0.73
C TRP A 43 13.15 8.35 -0.60
N LEU A 44 14.12 9.27 -0.62
CA LEU A 44 14.64 9.82 -1.87
C LEU A 44 15.35 8.76 -2.70
N GLY A 45 16.18 7.90 -2.09
CA GLY A 45 16.79 6.77 -2.78
C GLY A 45 15.75 5.79 -3.33
N ASN A 46 14.72 5.47 -2.54
CA ASN A 46 13.59 4.64 -2.97
C ASN A 46 12.91 5.23 -4.23
N MET A 47 12.55 6.52 -4.20
CA MET A 47 11.83 7.18 -5.28
C MET A 47 12.69 7.42 -6.52
N ILE A 48 13.92 7.90 -6.35
CA ILE A 48 14.78 8.31 -7.46
C ILE A 48 15.46 7.10 -8.10
N TRP A 49 16.19 6.30 -7.31
CA TRP A 49 16.98 5.19 -7.84
C TRP A 49 16.14 4.02 -8.37
N TYR A 50 15.05 3.71 -7.70
CA TYR A 50 14.30 2.49 -7.98
C TYR A 50 12.96 2.73 -8.68
N HIS A 51 12.16 3.67 -8.19
CA HIS A 51 10.85 3.96 -8.78
C HIS A 51 10.90 4.96 -9.95
N ARG A 52 12.03 5.67 -10.13
CA ARG A 52 12.22 6.66 -11.21
C ARG A 52 11.13 7.74 -11.19
N PHE A 53 10.88 8.30 -10.02
CA PHE A 53 9.89 9.36 -9.83
C PHE A 53 10.39 10.69 -10.36
N SER A 54 9.49 11.46 -10.97
CA SER A 54 9.70 12.88 -11.25
C SER A 54 9.68 13.71 -9.95
N ASN A 55 10.15 14.95 -10.02
CA ASN A 55 10.08 15.87 -8.89
C ASN A 55 8.63 16.10 -8.44
N ASP A 56 7.65 16.16 -9.36
CA ASP A 56 6.23 16.32 -9.02
C ASP A 56 5.70 15.12 -8.25
N GLU A 57 6.09 13.90 -8.63
CA GLU A 57 5.71 12.68 -7.92
C GLU A 57 6.38 12.61 -6.54
N ILE A 58 7.63 13.07 -6.40
CA ILE A 58 8.32 13.17 -5.11
C ILE A 58 7.64 14.23 -4.23
N THR A 59 7.28 15.39 -4.80
CA THR A 59 6.51 16.42 -4.10
C THR A 59 5.17 15.87 -3.63
N ALA A 60 4.43 15.17 -4.49
CA ALA A 60 3.17 14.54 -4.13
C ALA A 60 3.31 13.49 -3.02
N ALA A 61 4.41 12.73 -3.02
CA ALA A 61 4.67 11.70 -2.00
C ALA A 61 5.11 12.28 -0.65
N THR A 62 5.83 13.41 -0.65
CA THR A 62 6.55 13.92 0.54
C THR A 62 6.08 15.29 1.03
N GLY A 63 5.42 16.09 0.19
CA GLY A 63 5.15 17.49 0.47
C GLY A 63 6.39 18.40 0.42
N MET A 64 7.51 17.91 -0.12
CA MET A 64 8.72 18.72 -0.30
C MET A 64 8.62 19.58 -1.56
N THR A 65 9.21 20.75 -1.52
CA THR A 65 9.38 21.62 -2.70
C THR A 65 10.49 21.10 -3.62
N ALA A 66 10.51 21.54 -4.87
CA ALA A 66 11.56 21.18 -5.82
C ALA A 66 12.96 21.59 -5.33
N ASP A 67 13.10 22.74 -4.68
CA ASP A 67 14.38 23.20 -4.13
C ASP A 67 14.84 22.36 -2.94
N GLU A 68 13.94 21.94 -2.07
CA GLU A 68 14.23 21.01 -0.97
C GLU A 68 14.69 19.65 -1.50
N ILE A 69 14.00 19.11 -2.52
CA ILE A 69 14.37 17.86 -3.19
C ILE A 69 15.78 17.97 -3.78
N LYS A 70 16.04 19.03 -4.55
CA LYS A 70 17.35 19.29 -5.16
C LYS A 70 18.47 19.43 -4.12
N SER A 71 18.21 20.16 -3.04
CA SER A 71 19.17 20.33 -1.94
C SER A 71 19.47 18.99 -1.26
N ALA A 72 18.45 18.18 -0.96
CA ALA A 72 18.62 16.87 -0.34
C ALA A 72 19.35 15.88 -1.27
N GLN A 73 19.05 15.89 -2.59
CA GLN A 73 19.78 15.09 -3.57
C GLN A 73 21.29 15.41 -3.56
N ALA A 74 21.62 16.72 -3.53
CA ALA A 74 23.02 17.15 -3.45
C ALA A 74 23.68 16.75 -2.13
N THR A 75 22.98 16.90 -1.00
CA THR A 75 23.48 16.55 0.33
C THR A 75 23.77 15.06 0.48
N PHE A 76 22.90 14.21 -0.05
CA PHE A 76 23.03 12.74 0.07
C PHE A 76 23.71 12.08 -1.13
N ASP A 77 24.15 12.86 -2.11
CA ASP A 77 24.72 12.38 -3.38
C ASP A 77 23.79 11.35 -4.06
N ILE A 78 22.50 11.71 -4.21
CA ILE A 78 21.52 10.85 -4.88
C ILE A 78 21.33 11.33 -6.32
N ARG A 79 21.78 10.53 -7.28
CA ARG A 79 21.68 10.80 -8.72
C ARG A 79 21.19 9.56 -9.47
N ASP A 80 20.66 9.74 -10.67
CA ASP A 80 20.18 8.64 -11.49
C ASP A 80 21.26 7.64 -11.88
N ASP A 81 22.51 8.10 -11.98
CA ASP A 81 23.67 7.33 -12.44
C ASP A 81 24.41 6.59 -11.32
N ASN A 82 24.15 6.91 -10.04
CA ASN A 82 24.85 6.29 -8.91
C ASN A 82 23.98 5.33 -8.09
N ARG A 83 22.96 4.75 -8.72
CA ARG A 83 22.10 3.79 -8.07
C ARG A 83 22.90 2.58 -7.55
N PRO A 84 22.69 2.16 -6.28
CA PRO A 84 23.28 0.93 -5.78
C PRO A 84 22.88 -0.29 -6.62
N ALA A 85 23.87 -1.12 -6.97
CA ALA A 85 23.60 -2.36 -7.70
C ALA A 85 22.75 -3.32 -6.86
N ARG A 86 21.80 -3.99 -7.50
CA ARG A 86 21.09 -5.11 -6.87
C ARG A 86 22.05 -6.30 -6.79
N ALA A 87 22.02 -7.03 -5.67
CA ALA A 87 22.81 -8.24 -5.54
C ALA A 87 22.38 -9.26 -6.59
N ALA A 88 23.30 -9.70 -7.44
CA ALA A 88 23.07 -10.84 -8.33
C ALA A 88 22.83 -12.10 -7.48
N ASN A 89 21.84 -12.91 -7.84
CA ASN A 89 21.41 -14.12 -7.10
C ASN A 89 20.93 -13.88 -5.65
N GLY A 90 20.55 -12.65 -5.32
CA GLY A 90 19.97 -12.28 -4.04
C GLY A 90 18.48 -12.63 -3.92
N LEU A 91 17.87 -12.13 -2.87
CA LEU A 91 16.42 -12.18 -2.69
C LEU A 91 15.74 -11.30 -3.75
N LEU A 92 14.46 -11.57 -4.04
CA LEU A 92 13.63 -10.65 -4.82
C LEU A 92 13.65 -9.28 -4.15
N PHE A 93 13.83 -8.24 -4.97
CA PHE A 93 13.98 -6.90 -4.44
C PHE A 93 12.59 -6.30 -4.15
N VAL A 94 12.36 -5.93 -2.91
CA VAL A 94 11.09 -5.38 -2.41
C VAL A 94 11.36 -4.07 -1.69
N LEU A 95 10.52 -3.07 -1.93
CA LEU A 95 10.52 -1.79 -1.21
C LEU A 95 9.09 -1.40 -0.83
N PRO A 96 8.88 -0.71 0.29
CA PRO A 96 7.62 -0.02 0.54
C PRO A 96 7.30 0.94 -0.61
N TYR A 97 6.06 0.92 -1.08
CA TYR A 97 5.62 1.83 -2.15
C TYR A 97 5.58 3.27 -1.62
N PRO A 98 6.23 4.25 -2.29
CA PRO A 98 6.39 5.58 -1.71
C PRO A 98 5.14 6.47 -1.79
N GLY A 99 4.08 6.08 -2.50
CA GLY A 99 2.98 6.98 -2.85
C GLY A 99 3.38 7.93 -3.98
N GLY A 100 2.70 9.06 -4.13
CA GLY A 100 3.04 10.11 -5.12
C GLY A 100 2.68 9.80 -6.57
N ARG A 101 2.54 8.54 -6.94
CA ARG A 101 2.12 8.03 -8.25
C ARG A 101 0.99 7.03 -8.06
N HIS A 102 -0.06 7.13 -8.84
CA HIS A 102 -1.11 6.13 -8.82
C HIS A 102 -0.60 4.81 -9.44
N PRO A 103 -0.67 3.68 -8.72
CA PRO A 103 -0.09 2.41 -9.20
C PRO A 103 -0.95 1.68 -10.25
N ARG A 104 -2.15 2.18 -10.57
CA ARG A 104 -3.05 1.60 -11.59
C ARG A 104 -3.19 2.50 -12.80
N ILE A 105 -3.55 1.90 -13.95
CA ILE A 105 -4.02 2.61 -15.14
C ILE A 105 -5.54 2.78 -15.01
N GLY A 106 -6.08 3.88 -15.57
CA GLY A 106 -7.52 4.06 -15.73
C GLY A 106 -8.32 4.16 -14.43
N PHE A 107 -7.66 4.41 -13.30
CA PHE A 107 -8.34 4.66 -12.04
C PHE A 107 -8.77 6.13 -11.94
N LEU A 108 -9.82 6.42 -11.16
CA LEU A 108 -10.32 7.78 -11.00
C LEU A 108 -9.25 8.68 -10.36
N ASP A 109 -8.97 9.81 -10.99
CA ASP A 109 -8.08 10.82 -10.42
C ASP A 109 -8.63 11.30 -9.07
N GLY A 110 -7.75 11.43 -8.08
CA GLY A 110 -8.11 11.84 -6.73
C GLY A 110 -8.76 10.74 -5.86
N ALA A 111 -9.22 9.62 -6.42
CA ALA A 111 -9.76 8.50 -5.64
C ALA A 111 -8.70 7.85 -4.76
N VAL A 112 -7.45 7.94 -5.15
CA VAL A 112 -6.29 7.41 -4.44
C VAL A 112 -5.25 8.50 -4.39
N ASN A 113 -5.43 9.44 -3.56
CA ASN A 113 -4.41 10.43 -3.27
C ASN A 113 -3.18 9.72 -2.69
N PRO A 114 -1.95 10.02 -3.13
CA PRO A 114 -0.79 9.10 -3.18
C PRO A 114 -0.70 8.17 -2.00
N GLN A 115 -1.20 6.95 -2.19
CA GLN A 115 -1.27 5.97 -1.13
C GLN A 115 0.01 5.19 -1.00
N ARG A 116 0.46 5.06 0.22
CA ARG A 116 1.66 4.35 0.61
C ARG A 116 1.35 3.10 1.44
N GLU A 117 0.35 3.22 2.31
CA GLU A 117 0.00 2.21 3.29
C GLU A 117 -0.43 0.89 2.66
N THR A 118 -0.06 -0.21 3.28
CA THR A 118 -0.29 -1.59 2.82
C THR A 118 0.32 -1.96 1.47
N LYS A 119 1.06 -1.07 0.82
CA LYS A 119 1.64 -1.29 -0.50
C LYS A 119 3.12 -1.52 -0.47
N VAL A 120 3.56 -2.56 -1.17
CA VAL A 120 4.97 -2.81 -1.47
C VAL A 120 5.18 -2.92 -2.97
N SER A 121 6.34 -2.47 -3.43
CA SER A 121 6.81 -2.69 -4.80
C SER A 121 7.69 -3.91 -4.84
N VAL A 122 7.38 -4.86 -5.71
CA VAL A 122 8.20 -6.02 -5.99
C VAL A 122 8.78 -5.84 -7.39
N PHE A 123 10.09 -5.70 -7.46
CA PHE A 123 10.80 -5.42 -8.71
C PHE A 123 11.01 -6.71 -9.49
N THR A 124 10.72 -6.67 -10.78
CA THR A 124 10.89 -7.83 -11.64
C THR A 124 12.37 -8.22 -11.77
N PRO A 125 12.70 -9.50 -11.99
CA PRO A 125 14.07 -9.92 -12.18
C PRO A 125 14.62 -9.61 -13.58
N TRP A 126 13.79 -9.20 -14.53
CA TRP A 126 14.13 -9.10 -15.94
C TRP A 126 14.79 -7.79 -16.35
N ASP A 127 14.49 -6.73 -15.59
CA ASP A 127 15.09 -5.41 -15.78
C ASP A 127 15.12 -4.63 -14.44
N ASP A 128 15.74 -3.47 -14.47
CA ASP A 128 15.98 -2.67 -13.27
C ASP A 128 14.98 -1.53 -13.05
N LYS A 129 13.97 -1.42 -13.91
CA LYS A 129 12.96 -0.35 -13.90
C LYS A 129 11.54 -0.86 -13.67
N SER A 130 11.32 -2.15 -13.90
CA SER A 130 10.01 -2.78 -13.89
C SER A 130 9.67 -3.34 -12.51
N TYR A 131 8.47 -3.07 -12.04
CA TYR A 131 7.96 -3.56 -10.77
C TYR A 131 6.45 -3.70 -10.80
N VAL A 132 5.92 -4.54 -9.93
CA VAL A 132 4.50 -4.58 -9.57
C VAL A 132 4.30 -3.90 -8.22
N VAL A 133 3.12 -3.32 -8.00
CA VAL A 133 2.73 -2.82 -6.67
C VAL A 133 1.70 -3.78 -6.08
N VAL A 134 2.02 -4.32 -4.91
CA VAL A 134 1.20 -5.31 -4.21
C VAL A 134 0.54 -4.67 -3.01
N ASP A 135 -0.79 -4.79 -2.94
CA ASP A 135 -1.59 -4.29 -1.82
C ASP A 135 -1.97 -5.45 -0.89
N VAL A 136 -1.57 -5.37 0.38
CA VAL A 136 -1.76 -6.43 1.38
C VAL A 136 -2.21 -5.84 2.72
N PRO A 137 -3.54 -5.71 2.95
CA PRO A 137 -4.64 -5.88 2.00
C PRO A 137 -5.00 -4.56 1.28
N GLU A 138 -5.71 -4.67 0.16
CA GLU A 138 -6.40 -3.53 -0.44
C GLU A 138 -7.68 -3.20 0.35
N ALA A 139 -8.45 -4.23 0.70
CA ALA A 139 -9.69 -4.05 1.46
C ALA A 139 -10.02 -5.27 2.34
N LEU A 140 -10.74 -5.00 3.43
CA LEU A 140 -11.29 -6.01 4.34
C LEU A 140 -12.79 -5.77 4.55
N TRP A 141 -13.57 -6.83 4.40
CA TRP A 141 -14.99 -6.88 4.74
C TRP A 141 -15.26 -7.86 5.87
N SER A 142 -16.34 -7.63 6.56
CA SER A 142 -16.92 -8.57 7.53
C SER A 142 -18.44 -8.44 7.50
N ASN A 143 -19.13 -9.17 8.37
CA ASN A 143 -20.55 -8.95 8.65
C ASN A 143 -20.90 -7.51 9.10
N LEU A 144 -19.92 -6.70 9.47
CA LEU A 144 -20.06 -5.29 9.82
C LEU A 144 -20.04 -4.37 8.57
N GLY A 145 -19.66 -4.88 7.40
CA GLY A 145 -19.47 -4.14 6.16
C GLY A 145 -18.01 -3.97 5.77
N LEU A 146 -17.69 -2.92 5.02
CA LEU A 146 -16.31 -2.58 4.62
C LEU A 146 -15.56 -1.97 5.82
N THR A 147 -14.68 -2.75 6.44
CA THR A 147 -13.98 -2.36 7.67
C THR A 147 -12.60 -1.74 7.41
N TYR A 148 -12.02 -1.99 6.25
CA TYR A 148 -10.78 -1.35 5.81
C TYR A 148 -10.76 -1.20 4.31
N LEU A 149 -10.24 -0.07 3.83
CA LEU A 149 -9.95 0.19 2.43
C LEU A 149 -8.68 1.02 2.32
N ALA A 150 -7.72 0.52 1.57
CA ALA A 150 -6.47 1.23 1.28
C ALA A 150 -6.66 2.42 0.32
N HIS A 151 -7.80 2.53 -0.33
CA HIS A 151 -8.21 3.64 -1.20
C HIS A 151 -9.32 4.45 -0.54
N THR A 152 -9.46 5.73 -0.88
CA THR A 152 -10.43 6.62 -0.23
C THR A 152 -11.70 6.89 -1.06
N HIS A 153 -11.93 6.13 -2.12
CA HIS A 153 -13.03 6.35 -3.06
C HIS A 153 -14.39 5.75 -2.63
N ILE A 154 -14.40 4.92 -1.60
CA ILE A 154 -15.61 4.32 -1.02
C ILE A 154 -15.50 4.42 0.51
N ASP A 155 -16.60 4.81 1.14
CA ASP A 155 -16.64 4.91 2.59
C ASP A 155 -16.57 3.55 3.28
N THR A 156 -15.69 3.46 4.26
CA THR A 156 -15.67 2.39 5.25
C THR A 156 -16.74 2.64 6.32
N VAL A 157 -16.98 1.63 7.16
CA VAL A 157 -17.88 1.79 8.33
C VAL A 157 -17.39 2.89 9.29
N TRP A 158 -16.10 3.22 9.27
CA TRP A 158 -15.49 4.24 10.14
C TRP A 158 -15.56 5.63 9.54
N SER A 159 -15.23 5.80 8.26
CA SER A 159 -15.32 7.11 7.59
C SER A 159 -16.77 7.64 7.58
N LYS A 160 -17.77 6.76 7.45
CA LYS A 160 -19.17 7.12 7.62
C LYS A 160 -19.52 7.68 8.99
N GLN A 161 -18.72 7.37 10.00
CA GLN A 161 -18.84 7.89 11.36
C GLN A 161 -17.92 9.09 11.63
N GLY A 162 -17.20 9.58 10.62
CA GLY A 162 -16.26 10.68 10.76
C GLY A 162 -14.94 10.27 11.46
N ILE A 163 -14.67 8.97 11.57
CA ILE A 163 -13.44 8.46 12.20
C ILE A 163 -12.34 8.35 11.13
N ALA A 164 -11.30 9.16 11.28
CA ALA A 164 -10.09 9.06 10.47
C ALA A 164 -9.16 7.97 11.00
N MET A 165 -8.53 7.22 10.09
CA MET A 165 -7.51 6.23 10.46
C MET A 165 -6.14 6.87 10.57
N GLU A 166 -5.34 6.41 11.53
CA GLU A 166 -3.94 6.76 11.64
C GLU A 166 -3.19 6.33 10.37
N ARG A 167 -2.23 7.16 9.93
CA ARG A 167 -1.34 6.85 8.82
C ARG A 167 -0.22 5.95 9.29
N LEU A 168 -0.05 4.79 8.67
CA LEU A 168 0.96 3.81 9.02
C LEU A 168 2.07 3.72 7.97
N GLU A 169 3.23 3.28 8.41
CA GLU A 169 4.37 2.91 7.57
C GLU A 169 4.73 1.45 7.79
N TRP A 170 5.33 0.84 6.78
CA TRP A 170 5.94 -0.47 6.92
C TRP A 170 7.12 -0.43 7.89
N ASN A 171 7.13 -1.31 8.87
CA ASN A 171 8.33 -1.59 9.64
C ASN A 171 9.32 -2.37 8.75
N ARG A 172 10.52 -1.81 8.59
CA ARG A 172 11.59 -2.37 7.76
C ARG A 172 12.51 -3.17 8.67
N ARG A 173 12.46 -4.49 8.56
CA ARG A 173 13.27 -5.37 9.38
C ARG A 173 14.70 -5.52 8.84
N LYS A 174 15.63 -5.92 9.70
CA LYS A 174 17.05 -6.10 9.35
C LYS A 174 17.29 -7.25 8.37
N ASP A 175 16.41 -8.23 8.33
CA ASP A 175 16.45 -9.38 7.42
C ASP A 175 15.89 -9.07 6.02
N GLY A 176 15.46 -7.83 5.78
CA GLY A 176 14.86 -7.38 4.53
C GLY A 176 13.37 -7.66 4.42
N SER A 177 12.73 -8.21 5.43
CA SER A 177 11.28 -8.36 5.50
C SER A 177 10.60 -7.07 5.96
N PHE A 178 9.28 -7.02 5.75
CA PHE A 178 8.46 -5.86 6.11
C PHE A 178 7.22 -6.34 6.84
N ASP A 179 6.82 -5.65 7.89
CA ASP A 179 5.54 -5.86 8.54
C ASP A 179 4.79 -4.56 8.79
N ILE A 180 3.48 -4.66 8.84
CA ILE A 180 2.57 -3.57 9.20
C ILE A 180 1.45 -4.12 10.05
N GLN A 181 0.98 -3.33 11.00
CA GLN A 181 -0.14 -3.69 11.86
C GLN A 181 -1.08 -2.50 12.04
N ARG A 182 -2.37 -2.77 12.00
CA ARG A 182 -3.43 -1.79 12.25
C ARG A 182 -4.42 -2.30 13.28
N ARG A 183 -4.82 -1.41 14.17
CA ARG A 183 -5.97 -1.61 15.06
C ARG A 183 -7.14 -0.75 14.58
N LEU A 184 -8.30 -1.38 14.44
CA LEU A 184 -9.55 -0.71 14.09
C LEU A 184 -10.29 -0.22 15.35
N PRO A 185 -11.19 0.78 15.24
CA PRO A 185 -11.88 1.38 16.39
C PRO A 185 -12.65 0.42 17.27
N ASN A 186 -13.15 -0.69 16.70
CA ASN A 186 -13.89 -1.73 17.45
C ASN A 186 -13.01 -2.82 18.07
N GLY A 187 -11.69 -2.66 18.00
CA GLY A 187 -10.73 -3.61 18.57
C GLY A 187 -10.29 -4.72 17.63
N ILE A 188 -10.80 -4.81 16.40
CA ILE A 188 -10.21 -5.69 15.38
C ILE A 188 -8.79 -5.22 15.10
N GLU A 189 -7.86 -6.17 15.04
CA GLU A 189 -6.47 -5.92 14.63
C GLU A 189 -6.18 -6.76 13.40
N PHE A 190 -5.44 -6.20 12.45
CA PHE A 190 -4.90 -6.97 11.34
C PHE A 190 -3.50 -6.50 11.00
N GLY A 191 -2.73 -7.34 10.35
CA GLY A 191 -1.40 -6.97 9.89
C GLY A 191 -0.90 -7.91 8.81
N ALA A 192 0.11 -7.44 8.10
CA ALA A 192 0.77 -8.16 7.03
C ALA A 192 2.25 -8.33 7.31
N LEU A 193 2.80 -9.44 6.84
CA LEU A 193 4.24 -9.73 6.81
C LEU A 193 4.62 -10.06 5.36
N ILE A 194 5.66 -9.40 4.85
CA ILE A 194 6.22 -9.57 3.52
C ILE A 194 7.65 -10.09 3.66
N VAL A 195 7.93 -11.27 3.15
CA VAL A 195 9.23 -11.92 3.25
C VAL A 195 9.79 -12.20 1.85
N PRO A 196 10.73 -11.38 1.37
CA PRO A 196 11.41 -11.64 0.11
C PRO A 196 12.25 -12.93 0.21
N GLN A 197 12.14 -13.78 -0.81
CA GLN A 197 12.95 -14.97 -1.01
C GLN A 197 13.60 -14.92 -2.41
N ARG A 198 14.40 -15.90 -2.78
CA ARG A 198 15.06 -15.92 -4.10
C ARG A 198 14.08 -16.05 -5.26
N GLU A 199 13.10 -16.94 -5.11
CA GLU A 199 12.16 -17.30 -6.18
C GLU A 199 10.78 -16.67 -6.01
N ALA A 200 10.48 -16.17 -4.81
CA ALA A 200 9.17 -15.62 -4.51
C ALA A 200 9.22 -14.56 -3.41
N VAL A 201 8.17 -13.77 -3.33
CA VAL A 201 7.81 -13.02 -2.13
C VAL A 201 6.71 -13.81 -1.42
N ARG A 202 7.02 -14.27 -0.22
CA ARG A 202 6.06 -14.91 0.67
C ARG A 202 5.33 -13.85 1.47
N MET A 203 4.04 -14.02 1.63
CA MET A 203 3.21 -13.05 2.33
C MET A 203 2.33 -13.74 3.38
N GLU A 204 2.10 -13.05 4.47
CA GLU A 204 1.14 -13.44 5.50
C GLU A 204 0.21 -12.26 5.77
N LEU A 205 -1.07 -12.52 5.84
CA LEU A 205 -2.06 -11.57 6.34
C LEU A 205 -2.77 -12.23 7.52
N TRP A 206 -2.80 -11.56 8.66
CA TRP A 206 -3.49 -12.06 9.85
C TRP A 206 -4.55 -11.06 10.32
N LEU A 207 -5.58 -11.58 10.99
CA LEU A 207 -6.64 -10.81 11.61
C LEU A 207 -6.94 -11.40 12.98
N LYS A 208 -6.94 -10.54 14.02
CA LYS A 208 -7.36 -10.85 15.38
C LYS A 208 -8.69 -10.17 15.68
N ASN A 209 -9.65 -10.93 16.12
CA ASN A 209 -10.94 -10.40 16.56
C ASN A 209 -10.85 -9.90 18.01
N GLY A 210 -10.55 -8.63 18.22
CA GLY A 210 -10.59 -7.98 19.53
C GLY A 210 -11.97 -7.40 19.88
N SER A 211 -12.99 -7.63 19.05
CA SER A 211 -14.38 -7.22 19.35
C SER A 211 -15.09 -8.24 20.25
N LYS A 212 -16.30 -7.90 20.70
CA LYS A 212 -17.12 -8.79 21.55
C LYS A 212 -18.00 -9.75 20.73
N GLU A 213 -18.07 -9.60 19.43
CA GLU A 213 -18.95 -10.35 18.54
C GLU A 213 -18.15 -11.25 17.60
N LYS A 214 -18.75 -12.35 17.18
CA LYS A 214 -18.18 -13.21 16.16
C LYS A 214 -18.14 -12.45 14.83
N LEU A 215 -16.98 -12.46 14.18
CA LEU A 215 -16.81 -11.95 12.83
C LEU A 215 -17.06 -13.09 11.82
N SER A 216 -17.80 -12.77 10.78
CA SER A 216 -18.11 -13.66 9.67
C SER A 216 -18.01 -12.91 8.34
N ASP A 217 -18.09 -13.64 7.23
CA ASP A 217 -17.93 -13.10 5.88
C ASP A 217 -16.68 -12.22 5.71
N LEU A 218 -15.58 -12.67 6.31
CA LEU A 218 -14.29 -11.97 6.36
C LEU A 218 -13.57 -12.06 5.01
N ARG A 219 -14.08 -11.33 4.03
CA ARG A 219 -13.51 -11.26 2.68
C ARG A 219 -12.35 -10.28 2.63
N VAL A 220 -11.33 -10.65 1.89
CA VAL A 220 -10.15 -9.82 1.64
C VAL A 220 -10.02 -9.56 0.15
N GLN A 221 -9.64 -8.35 -0.21
CA GLN A 221 -9.14 -8.03 -1.53
C GLN A 221 -7.67 -7.70 -1.43
N ASN A 222 -6.86 -8.46 -2.16
CA ASN A 222 -5.44 -8.20 -2.38
C ASN A 222 -5.24 -7.89 -3.85
N CYS A 223 -4.34 -6.98 -4.15
CA CYS A 223 -4.16 -6.52 -5.52
C CYS A 223 -2.68 -6.54 -5.92
N VAL A 224 -2.39 -7.06 -7.12
CA VAL A 224 -1.10 -6.89 -7.79
C VAL A 224 -1.31 -5.98 -8.98
N MET A 225 -0.84 -4.74 -8.89
CA MET A 225 -1.02 -3.68 -9.89
C MET A 225 0.12 -3.69 -10.88
N LEU A 226 -0.20 -3.69 -12.17
CA LEU A 226 0.73 -4.00 -13.26
C LEU A 226 1.23 -2.76 -14.03
N LYS A 227 0.77 -1.55 -13.70
CA LYS A 227 1.11 -0.31 -14.44
C LYS A 227 2.59 -0.12 -14.70
N ALA A 228 3.44 -0.43 -13.72
CA ALA A 228 4.88 -0.25 -13.79
C ALA A 228 5.62 -1.53 -14.19
N ALA A 229 4.91 -2.61 -14.51
CA ALA A 229 5.50 -3.86 -15.00
C ALA A 229 5.59 -3.81 -16.53
N SER A 230 6.79 -3.63 -17.06
CA SER A 230 7.04 -3.51 -18.50
C SER A 230 6.60 -4.79 -19.25
N GLY A 231 5.73 -4.62 -20.25
CA GLY A 231 5.14 -5.72 -21.01
C GLY A 231 3.89 -6.37 -20.38
N PHE A 232 3.41 -5.88 -19.22
CA PHE A 232 2.28 -6.49 -18.51
C PHE A 232 1.08 -5.54 -18.28
N ALA A 233 1.20 -4.29 -18.71
CA ALA A 233 0.21 -3.25 -18.44
C ALA A 233 -0.95 -3.21 -19.45
N ALA A 234 -1.13 -4.25 -20.27
CA ALA A 234 -2.23 -4.31 -21.24
C ALA A 234 -3.60 -4.33 -20.55
N GLN A 235 -4.50 -3.45 -21.01
CA GLN A 235 -5.86 -3.31 -20.47
C GLN A 235 -6.80 -4.40 -21.00
N THR A 236 -6.46 -5.67 -20.72
CA THR A 236 -7.22 -6.86 -21.12
C THR A 236 -7.15 -7.94 -20.04
N ASN A 237 -8.03 -8.93 -20.14
CA ASN A 237 -7.92 -10.17 -19.38
C ASN A 237 -7.47 -11.35 -20.25
N ASP A 238 -7.26 -11.16 -21.56
CA ASP A 238 -6.89 -12.23 -22.49
C ASP A 238 -5.48 -12.77 -22.25
N ASN A 239 -4.62 -11.97 -21.61
CA ASN A 239 -3.27 -12.35 -21.19
C ASN A 239 -3.22 -12.91 -19.76
N LYS A 240 -4.36 -13.21 -19.14
CA LYS A 240 -4.44 -13.66 -17.75
C LYS A 240 -4.96 -15.08 -17.63
N LEU A 241 -4.43 -15.81 -16.66
CA LEU A 241 -4.86 -17.14 -16.27
C LEU A 241 -5.46 -17.08 -14.86
N PHE A 242 -6.69 -17.60 -14.72
CA PHE A 242 -7.41 -17.69 -13.45
C PHE A 242 -7.58 -19.18 -13.10
N ARG A 243 -6.71 -19.68 -12.24
CA ARG A 243 -6.73 -21.07 -11.75
C ARG A 243 -6.53 -21.09 -10.24
N LYS A 244 -7.61 -21.15 -9.50
CA LYS A 244 -7.59 -21.14 -8.04
C LYS A 244 -6.54 -22.11 -7.46
N PRO A 245 -5.65 -21.69 -6.53
CA PRO A 245 -5.58 -20.36 -5.93
C PRO A 245 -4.81 -19.32 -6.78
N PHE A 246 -4.26 -19.71 -7.90
CA PHE A 246 -3.37 -18.90 -8.73
C PHE A 246 -4.11 -17.93 -9.64
N VAL A 247 -3.52 -16.74 -9.78
CA VAL A 247 -3.79 -15.80 -10.85
C VAL A 247 -2.45 -15.41 -11.47
N ALA A 248 -2.35 -15.53 -12.79
CA ALA A 248 -1.13 -15.23 -13.51
C ALA A 248 -1.39 -14.34 -14.72
N VAL A 249 -0.39 -13.57 -15.13
CA VAL A 249 -0.40 -12.77 -16.35
C VAL A 249 0.90 -12.99 -17.12
N HIS A 250 0.80 -13.07 -18.44
CA HIS A 250 1.98 -13.15 -19.30
C HIS A 250 2.23 -11.85 -20.06
N ASP A 251 3.49 -11.65 -20.46
CA ASP A 251 3.89 -10.62 -21.41
C ASP A 251 3.44 -10.96 -22.85
N ASP A 252 3.67 -10.05 -23.78
CA ASP A 252 3.29 -10.26 -25.19
C ASP A 252 4.00 -11.48 -25.82
N SER A 253 5.19 -11.83 -25.35
CA SER A 253 5.95 -12.99 -25.84
C SER A 253 5.44 -14.34 -25.29
N LYS A 254 4.60 -14.32 -24.26
CA LYS A 254 4.11 -15.47 -23.48
C LYS A 254 5.24 -16.27 -22.82
N LYS A 255 6.39 -15.65 -22.60
CA LYS A 255 7.56 -16.28 -21.99
C LYS A 255 7.83 -15.81 -20.57
N ARG A 256 7.32 -14.65 -20.20
CA ARG A 256 7.47 -14.10 -18.85
C ARG A 256 6.12 -14.02 -18.18
N TRP A 257 6.06 -14.44 -16.92
CA TRP A 257 4.83 -14.53 -16.15
C TRP A 257 5.01 -13.87 -14.77
N ILE A 258 3.97 -13.17 -14.34
CA ILE A 258 3.79 -12.71 -12.97
C ILE A 258 2.69 -13.57 -12.37
N ILE A 259 2.97 -14.24 -11.25
CA ILE A 259 2.08 -15.22 -10.62
C ILE A 259 1.80 -14.77 -9.20
N THR A 260 0.53 -14.72 -8.80
CA THR A 260 0.14 -14.51 -7.41
C THR A 260 -0.86 -15.57 -6.97
N ALA A 261 -0.83 -15.91 -5.68
CA ALA A 261 -1.78 -16.83 -5.07
C ALA A 261 -2.00 -16.46 -3.60
N TRP A 262 -3.20 -16.75 -3.11
CA TRP A 262 -3.53 -16.67 -1.68
C TRP A 262 -4.34 -17.87 -1.24
N GLU A 263 -4.08 -18.36 -0.02
CA GLU A 263 -4.77 -19.52 0.52
C GLU A 263 -5.34 -19.21 1.92
N PRO A 264 -6.61 -19.57 2.17
CA PRO A 264 -7.60 -20.10 1.22
C PRO A 264 -8.10 -19.05 0.24
N CYS A 265 -8.01 -19.34 -1.06
CA CYS A 265 -8.49 -18.45 -2.10
C CYS A 265 -10.01 -18.50 -2.20
N HIS A 266 -10.66 -17.35 -2.13
CA HIS A 266 -12.11 -17.22 -2.34
C HIS A 266 -12.43 -16.94 -3.81
N ARG A 267 -11.75 -15.96 -4.43
CA ARG A 267 -12.05 -15.49 -5.78
C ARG A 267 -10.79 -15.10 -6.56
N PRO A 268 -10.41 -15.86 -7.59
CA PRO A 268 -9.42 -15.42 -8.57
C PRO A 268 -10.08 -14.55 -9.64
N TRP A 269 -9.52 -13.37 -9.93
CA TRP A 269 -10.04 -12.46 -10.97
C TRP A 269 -9.01 -11.43 -11.40
N GLY A 270 -9.33 -10.65 -12.45
CA GLY A 270 -8.53 -9.54 -12.94
C GLY A 270 -9.41 -8.38 -13.39
N ASN A 271 -8.89 -7.16 -13.30
CA ASN A 271 -9.57 -5.96 -13.76
C ASN A 271 -8.91 -5.48 -15.05
N ALA A 272 -9.59 -5.66 -16.20
CA ALA A 272 -9.03 -5.28 -17.49
C ALA A 272 -8.81 -3.75 -17.64
N PRO A 273 -9.75 -2.87 -17.28
CA PRO A 273 -9.57 -1.42 -17.40
C PRO A 273 -8.42 -0.87 -16.53
N CYS A 274 -8.15 -1.51 -15.41
CA CYS A 274 -7.08 -1.13 -14.47
C CYS A 274 -6.15 -2.33 -14.27
N PRO A 275 -5.22 -2.65 -15.20
CA PRO A 275 -4.50 -3.91 -15.21
C PRO A 275 -3.99 -4.34 -13.84
N CYS A 276 -4.60 -5.40 -13.29
CA CYS A 276 -4.22 -5.98 -12.02
C CYS A 276 -4.64 -7.45 -11.91
N LEU A 277 -4.04 -8.15 -10.95
CA LEU A 277 -4.34 -9.53 -10.60
C LEU A 277 -4.87 -9.58 -9.18
N HIS A 278 -5.88 -10.42 -8.98
CA HIS A 278 -6.50 -10.64 -7.69
C HIS A 278 -6.67 -12.14 -7.43
N SER A 279 -5.95 -12.66 -6.45
CA SER A 279 -6.26 -13.93 -5.81
C SER A 279 -6.84 -13.59 -4.44
N ASP A 280 -8.12 -13.21 -4.40
CA ASP A 280 -8.75 -12.70 -3.19
C ASP A 280 -9.02 -13.84 -2.20
N PRO A 281 -8.43 -13.82 -0.99
CA PRO A 281 -8.71 -14.83 0.01
C PRO A 281 -9.93 -14.49 0.86
N LYS A 282 -10.32 -15.43 1.71
CA LYS A 282 -11.33 -15.25 2.74
C LYS A 282 -10.88 -15.91 4.03
N PHE A 283 -10.85 -15.16 5.13
CA PHE A 283 -10.62 -15.76 6.43
C PHE A 283 -11.79 -16.65 6.84
N PRO A 284 -11.53 -17.72 7.60
CA PRO A 284 -12.58 -18.40 8.36
C PRO A 284 -13.32 -17.43 9.29
N ASP A 285 -14.50 -17.79 9.73
CA ASP A 285 -15.18 -17.08 10.82
C ASP A 285 -14.25 -17.00 12.04
N CYS A 286 -14.31 -15.88 12.75
CA CYS A 286 -13.38 -15.55 13.82
C CYS A 286 -14.13 -15.18 15.09
N ALA A 287 -14.06 -16.02 16.13
CA ALA A 287 -14.67 -15.74 17.40
C ALA A 287 -13.91 -14.64 18.17
N PRO A 288 -14.54 -13.98 19.17
CA PRO A 288 -13.85 -13.01 20.01
C PRO A 288 -12.56 -13.57 20.60
N GLY A 289 -11.46 -12.82 20.46
CA GLY A 289 -10.12 -13.19 20.92
C GLY A 289 -9.32 -14.10 19.98
N GLU A 290 -9.94 -14.71 18.99
CA GLU A 290 -9.24 -15.56 18.02
C GLU A 290 -8.42 -14.76 17.02
N THR A 291 -7.41 -15.43 16.46
CA THR A 291 -6.59 -14.95 15.34
C THR A 291 -6.67 -15.92 14.18
N GLN A 292 -6.89 -15.38 12.99
CA GLN A 292 -6.88 -16.12 11.73
C GLN A 292 -5.73 -15.65 10.85
N THR A 293 -5.20 -16.52 9.99
CA THR A 293 -4.05 -16.21 9.14
C THR A 293 -4.26 -16.76 7.73
N LEU A 294 -3.86 -15.94 6.75
CA LEU A 294 -3.84 -16.27 5.33
C LEU A 294 -2.40 -16.30 4.83
N ARG A 295 -2.12 -17.13 3.83
CA ARG A 295 -0.80 -17.23 3.20
C ARG A 295 -0.85 -16.75 1.77
N GLY A 296 0.17 -16.00 1.38
CA GLY A 296 0.30 -15.41 0.06
C GLY A 296 1.62 -15.75 -0.63
N TRP A 297 1.59 -15.75 -1.93
CA TRP A 297 2.70 -16.01 -2.83
C TRP A 297 2.70 -14.99 -3.97
N LEU A 298 3.88 -14.47 -4.31
CA LEU A 298 4.12 -13.74 -5.55
C LEU A 298 5.45 -14.19 -6.14
N SER A 299 5.46 -14.57 -7.41
CA SER A 299 6.68 -14.98 -8.11
C SER A 299 6.69 -14.52 -9.56
N PHE A 300 7.87 -14.63 -10.15
CA PHE A 300 8.16 -14.37 -11.56
C PHE A 300 8.66 -15.65 -12.20
N TYR A 301 8.14 -15.96 -13.37
CA TYR A 301 8.54 -17.16 -14.12
C TYR A 301 8.94 -16.77 -15.52
N GLU A 302 10.02 -17.37 -16.03
CA GLU A 302 10.45 -17.28 -17.42
C GLU A 302 10.45 -18.66 -18.04
N GLY A 303 9.48 -18.89 -18.92
CA GLY A 303 9.26 -20.18 -19.57
C GLY A 303 7.92 -20.22 -20.29
N ALA A 304 7.70 -21.27 -21.10
CA ALA A 304 6.49 -21.45 -21.88
C ALA A 304 5.43 -22.34 -21.20
N ASP A 305 5.83 -23.17 -20.24
CA ASP A 305 4.93 -24.13 -19.56
C ASP A 305 4.50 -23.59 -18.19
N ILE A 306 3.51 -22.70 -18.21
CA ILE A 306 2.94 -22.15 -16.99
C ILE A 306 2.28 -23.23 -16.12
N ASP A 307 1.72 -24.28 -16.72
CA ASP A 307 1.06 -25.33 -15.98
C ASP A 307 2.04 -26.18 -15.16
N ALA A 308 3.23 -26.45 -15.72
CA ALA A 308 4.30 -27.10 -14.97
C ALA A 308 4.79 -26.21 -13.80
N GLU A 309 4.91 -24.91 -14.04
CA GLU A 309 5.34 -23.96 -12.99
C GLU A 309 4.30 -23.88 -11.86
N LEU A 310 3.01 -23.78 -12.16
CA LEU A 310 1.98 -23.76 -11.11
C LEU A 310 1.98 -25.04 -10.28
N ARG A 311 2.13 -26.22 -10.90
CA ARG A 311 2.30 -27.50 -10.19
C ARG A 311 3.55 -27.52 -9.31
N ARG A 312 4.67 -26.98 -9.81
CA ARG A 312 5.91 -26.83 -9.03
C ARG A 312 5.69 -25.96 -7.80
N ILE A 313 5.07 -24.79 -7.94
CA ILE A 313 4.77 -23.91 -6.81
C ILE A 313 3.86 -24.60 -5.80
N GLU A 314 2.83 -25.32 -6.25
CA GLU A 314 1.91 -26.04 -5.38
C GLU A 314 2.65 -27.13 -4.57
N SER A 315 3.59 -27.82 -5.19
CA SER A 315 4.39 -28.88 -4.55
C SER A 315 5.33 -28.39 -3.46
N LEU A 316 5.62 -27.08 -3.39
CA LEU A 316 6.46 -26.46 -2.35
C LEU A 316 5.78 -26.41 -0.97
N GLY A 317 4.48 -26.64 -0.89
CA GLY A 317 3.74 -26.60 0.37
C GLY A 317 3.67 -25.23 1.03
N TRP A 318 3.85 -24.16 0.25
CA TRP A 318 3.89 -22.78 0.72
C TRP A 318 2.66 -22.34 1.51
N GLN A 319 1.53 -23.03 1.32
CA GLN A 319 0.25 -22.73 1.97
C GLN A 319 0.28 -23.02 3.48
N THR A 320 1.07 -23.99 3.91
CA THR A 320 1.12 -24.47 5.30
C THR A 320 2.36 -24.06 6.05
N GLU A 321 3.44 -23.73 5.34
CA GLU A 321 4.70 -23.34 5.96
C GLU A 321 4.60 -21.96 6.64
N PRO A 322 4.78 -21.87 7.97
CA PRO A 322 4.78 -20.59 8.68
C PRO A 322 5.93 -19.71 8.21
N LEU A 323 5.67 -18.41 8.05
CA LEU A 323 6.74 -17.45 7.87
C LEU A 323 7.42 -17.21 9.22
N GLN A 324 8.75 -17.27 9.25
CA GLN A 324 9.52 -16.94 10.44
C GLN A 324 9.34 -15.45 10.75
N LYS A 325 8.93 -15.16 11.99
CA LYS A 325 8.73 -13.79 12.50
C LYS A 325 9.98 -13.23 13.12
#